data_43a2b1bbc336db83c25c2882d3c37bcc
#
_entry.id   43a2b1bbc336db83c25c2882d3c37bcc
#
_cell.length_a   1.000
_cell.length_b   1.000
_cell.length_c   1.000
_cell.angle_alpha   90.00
_cell.angle_beta   90.00
_cell.angle_gamma   90.00
#
_symmetry.space_group_name_H-M   'P 1'
#
loop_
_entity.id
_entity.type
_entity.pdbx_description
1 polymer ?
#
loop_
_entity_poly.entity_id
_entity_poly.type
_entity_poly.pdbx_seq_one_letter_code
_entity_poly.pdbx_strand_id
1 'polypeptide(L)'
;MCKGIHLARERMIAVNTFKWISHEQMYVDEIHVEKCGPLSVGVYGGNQESDAYERGDAVLAWWDPELQFEFVMIFDTHHKTKNIDYIIEAISERKEKLKELFSYPIHLAFHHTHMYLLALFTDELFIKKCDQDDEELACLICLRKGEFLYWLSVGDCFAYLFHSEKTKNGKGRLNKRKNYEYIGRKNIFAANTPCFTSGVRGLEKGMNHIVMATDGILECDKRRFDDDQSLVKILHDGNSLQIEPVLTNVLQWKGRDCATIIGWSIDTDNKQCAN
;
A
#
# COMPACT_ATOMS: atom_id res chain seq x y z
N MET A 1 7.51 53.97 -12.29
CA MET A 1 7.87 52.74 -12.98
C MET A 1 7.56 51.59 -12.05
N CYS A 2 6.37 51.00 -12.13
CA CYS A 2 5.99 49.84 -11.35
C CYS A 2 6.49 48.59 -12.11
N LYS A 3 7.45 47.86 -11.54
CA LYS A 3 7.82 46.54 -12.05
C LYS A 3 6.72 45.54 -11.74
N GLY A 4 6.13 44.98 -12.79
CA GLY A 4 5.11 43.95 -12.65
C GLY A 4 5.69 42.70 -11.98
N ILE A 5 5.00 42.27 -10.94
CA ILE A 5 5.20 40.96 -10.31
C ILE A 5 4.64 39.94 -11.31
N HIS A 6 5.54 39.22 -11.98
CA HIS A 6 5.16 38.01 -12.71
C HIS A 6 4.70 36.97 -11.66
N LEU A 7 3.42 36.84 -11.50
CA LEU A 7 2.80 35.65 -10.89
C LEU A 7 3.14 34.45 -11.82
N ALA A 8 4.11 33.65 -11.38
CA ALA A 8 4.32 32.34 -11.96
C ALA A 8 2.99 31.57 -11.83
N ARG A 9 2.37 31.27 -12.98
CA ARG A 9 1.27 30.32 -13.04
C ARG A 9 1.81 29.00 -12.51
N GLU A 10 1.43 28.65 -11.27
CA GLU A 10 1.62 27.30 -10.78
C GLU A 10 0.97 26.36 -11.79
N ARG A 11 1.79 25.62 -12.53
CA ARG A 11 1.31 24.47 -13.28
C ARG A 11 0.78 23.50 -12.22
N MET A 12 -0.52 23.34 -12.17
CA MET A 12 -1.13 22.21 -11.45
C MET A 12 -0.66 20.94 -12.14
N ILE A 13 0.41 20.36 -11.63
CA ILE A 13 0.92 19.08 -12.10
C ILE A 13 -0.07 18.04 -11.60
N ALA A 14 -0.72 17.36 -12.54
CA ALA A 14 -1.68 16.32 -12.21
C ALA A 14 -0.95 15.13 -11.59
N VAL A 15 -1.24 14.81 -10.34
CA VAL A 15 -0.77 13.59 -9.69
C VAL A 15 -1.38 12.38 -10.38
N ASN A 16 -0.51 11.47 -10.84
CA ASN A 16 -0.96 10.20 -11.41
C ASN A 16 -1.70 9.37 -10.36
N THR A 17 -2.72 8.63 -10.79
CA THR A 17 -3.59 7.87 -9.89
C THR A 17 -3.87 6.50 -10.49
N PHE A 18 -3.80 5.47 -9.65
CA PHE A 18 -4.33 4.15 -9.89
C PHE A 18 -5.31 3.79 -8.77
N LYS A 19 -6.44 3.19 -9.13
CA LYS A 19 -7.43 2.63 -8.20
C LYS A 19 -7.93 1.30 -8.76
N TRP A 20 -7.96 0.30 -7.91
CA TRP A 20 -8.62 -0.97 -8.18
C TRP A 20 -9.35 -1.42 -6.92
N ILE A 21 -10.56 -1.94 -7.09
CA ILE A 21 -11.39 -2.51 -6.02
C ILE A 21 -11.98 -3.81 -6.53
N SER A 22 -11.88 -4.87 -5.76
CA SER A 22 -12.26 -6.22 -6.16
C SER A 22 -13.71 -6.35 -6.62
N HIS A 23 -14.66 -5.66 -5.97
CA HIS A 23 -16.08 -5.74 -6.38
C HIS A 23 -16.40 -4.99 -7.69
N GLU A 24 -15.57 -4.02 -8.10
CA GLU A 24 -15.68 -3.36 -9.40
C GLU A 24 -15.12 -4.26 -10.51
N GLN A 25 -14.06 -5.03 -10.21
CA GLN A 25 -13.39 -5.91 -11.17
C GLN A 25 -12.80 -7.13 -10.45
N MET A 26 -13.50 -8.27 -10.56
CA MET A 26 -13.09 -9.54 -9.96
C MET A 26 -12.20 -10.32 -10.93
N TYR A 27 -11.19 -11.00 -10.37
CA TYR A 27 -10.30 -11.92 -11.09
C TYR A 27 -10.36 -13.30 -10.43
N VAL A 28 -11.59 -13.85 -10.32
CA VAL A 28 -11.83 -15.15 -9.67
C VAL A 28 -11.20 -16.27 -10.50
N ASP A 29 -10.42 -17.13 -9.85
CA ASP A 29 -9.64 -18.21 -10.48
C ASP A 29 -8.64 -17.74 -11.56
N GLU A 30 -8.31 -16.44 -11.58
CA GLU A 30 -7.31 -15.90 -12.50
C GLU A 30 -6.43 -14.85 -11.82
N ILE A 31 -5.28 -14.59 -12.41
CA ILE A 31 -4.39 -13.51 -11.99
C ILE A 31 -4.41 -12.37 -13.01
N HIS A 32 -4.29 -11.15 -12.52
CA HIS A 32 -4.07 -9.98 -13.36
C HIS A 32 -2.85 -9.21 -12.85
N VAL A 33 -1.96 -8.82 -13.76
CA VAL A 33 -0.79 -8.01 -13.45
C VAL A 33 -0.75 -6.80 -14.38
N GLU A 34 -0.68 -5.63 -13.79
CA GLU A 34 -0.64 -4.36 -14.52
C GLU A 34 0.52 -3.49 -14.05
N LYS A 35 1.12 -2.76 -14.99
CA LYS A 35 2.15 -1.76 -14.69
C LYS A 35 1.57 -0.35 -14.77
N CYS A 36 1.56 0.34 -13.64
CA CYS A 36 1.01 1.68 -13.49
C CYS A 36 2.12 2.66 -13.09
N GLY A 37 2.70 3.33 -14.06
CA GLY A 37 3.86 4.21 -13.84
C GLY A 37 5.05 3.45 -13.23
N PRO A 38 5.53 3.82 -12.03
CA PRO A 38 6.61 3.11 -11.35
C PRO A 38 6.15 1.81 -10.68
N LEU A 39 4.83 1.63 -10.49
CA LEU A 39 4.25 0.54 -9.73
C LEU A 39 3.93 -0.66 -10.63
N SER A 40 4.13 -1.86 -10.10
CA SER A 40 3.55 -3.09 -10.63
C SER A 40 2.49 -3.57 -9.64
N VAL A 41 1.26 -3.74 -10.10
CA VAL A 41 0.12 -4.19 -9.30
C VAL A 41 -0.29 -5.55 -9.80
N GLY A 42 -0.44 -6.50 -8.90
CA GLY A 42 -0.90 -7.84 -9.21
C GLY A 42 -2.02 -8.25 -8.28
N VAL A 43 -3.02 -8.93 -8.82
CA VAL A 43 -4.19 -9.38 -8.09
C VAL A 43 -4.57 -10.80 -8.50
N TYR A 44 -5.12 -11.53 -7.54
CA TYR A 44 -5.79 -12.80 -7.68
C TYR A 44 -7.11 -12.72 -6.94
N GLY A 45 -8.23 -13.00 -7.57
CA GLY A 45 -9.57 -12.76 -7.03
C GLY A 45 -10.11 -13.88 -6.13
N GLY A 46 -9.24 -14.77 -5.65
CA GLY A 46 -9.67 -15.91 -4.86
C GLY A 46 -10.17 -17.08 -5.71
N ASN A 47 -10.57 -18.14 -5.03
CA ASN A 47 -11.01 -19.40 -5.65
C ASN A 47 -12.53 -19.55 -5.53
N GLN A 48 -13.21 -19.81 -6.64
CA GLN A 48 -14.66 -20.00 -6.68
C GLN A 48 -15.15 -21.14 -5.77
N GLU A 49 -14.35 -22.21 -5.60
CA GLU A 49 -14.72 -23.35 -4.76
C GLU A 49 -14.75 -23.03 -3.27
N SER A 50 -14.09 -21.93 -2.83
CA SER A 50 -13.93 -21.59 -1.41
C SER A 50 -14.95 -20.58 -0.88
N ASP A 51 -15.85 -20.04 -1.73
CA ASP A 51 -16.74 -18.91 -1.44
C ASP A 51 -16.01 -17.64 -0.95
N ALA A 52 -14.68 -17.67 -0.94
CA ALA A 52 -13.84 -16.56 -0.46
C ALA A 52 -13.71 -15.42 -1.48
N TYR A 53 -14.20 -15.62 -2.70
CA TYR A 53 -14.26 -14.59 -3.75
C TYR A 53 -15.21 -13.42 -3.40
N GLU A 54 -16.07 -13.57 -2.37
CA GLU A 54 -16.89 -12.47 -1.84
C GLU A 54 -16.07 -11.49 -0.97
N ARG A 55 -14.88 -11.88 -0.58
CA ARG A 55 -13.92 -11.05 0.16
C ARG A 55 -13.22 -10.11 -0.81
N GLY A 56 -12.84 -8.96 -0.33
CA GLY A 56 -12.40 -7.92 -1.22
C GLY A 56 -11.11 -7.23 -0.83
N ASP A 57 -10.19 -7.22 -1.76
CA ASP A 57 -9.01 -6.39 -1.69
C ASP A 57 -9.23 -5.09 -2.45
N ALA A 58 -8.43 -4.09 -2.16
CA ALA A 58 -8.35 -2.88 -2.97
C ALA A 58 -6.98 -2.23 -2.90
N VAL A 59 -6.75 -1.38 -3.90
CA VAL A 59 -5.55 -0.56 -4.04
C VAL A 59 -5.94 0.87 -4.38
N LEU A 60 -5.31 1.82 -3.69
CA LEU A 60 -5.24 3.22 -4.10
C LEU A 60 -3.78 3.63 -4.17
N ALA A 61 -3.35 4.16 -5.31
CA ALA A 61 -1.99 4.64 -5.45
C ALA A 61 -1.92 6.00 -6.15
N TRP A 62 -1.06 6.86 -5.66
CA TRP A 62 -0.71 8.14 -6.25
C TRP A 62 0.79 8.27 -6.37
N TRP A 63 1.27 8.83 -7.47
CA TRP A 63 2.68 9.10 -7.64
C TRP A 63 2.93 10.37 -8.44
N ASP A 64 4.03 11.00 -8.11
CA ASP A 64 4.52 12.19 -8.79
C ASP A 64 6.05 12.11 -8.91
N PRO A 65 6.58 11.94 -10.14
CA PRO A 65 8.02 11.86 -10.35
C PRO A 65 8.76 13.17 -10.04
N GLU A 66 8.11 14.33 -10.23
CA GLU A 66 8.74 15.63 -9.97
C GLU A 66 8.84 15.92 -8.47
N LEU A 67 7.80 15.59 -7.71
CA LEU A 67 7.80 15.66 -6.25
C LEU A 67 8.47 14.46 -5.59
N GLN A 68 8.90 13.48 -6.38
CA GLN A 68 9.58 12.26 -5.96
C GLN A 68 8.84 11.52 -4.84
N PHE A 69 7.55 11.23 -5.01
CA PHE A 69 6.79 10.43 -4.07
C PHE A 69 5.94 9.34 -4.76
N GLU A 70 5.74 8.25 -4.04
CA GLU A 70 4.64 7.30 -4.20
C GLU A 70 3.90 7.19 -2.87
N PHE A 71 2.57 7.37 -2.93
CA PHE A 71 1.64 7.11 -1.84
C PHE A 71 0.76 5.94 -2.26
N VAL A 72 0.82 4.86 -1.50
CA VAL A 72 0.14 3.61 -1.83
C VAL A 72 -0.63 3.13 -0.62
N MET A 73 -1.88 2.75 -0.82
CA MET A 73 -2.73 2.08 0.15
C MET A 73 -3.16 0.74 -0.40
N ILE A 74 -3.11 -0.29 0.43
CA ILE A 74 -3.66 -1.61 0.17
C ILE A 74 -4.66 -1.95 1.28
N PHE A 75 -5.74 -2.60 0.90
CA PHE A 75 -6.83 -2.97 1.79
C PHE A 75 -7.13 -4.45 1.63
N ASP A 76 -7.53 -5.06 2.73
CA ASP A 76 -7.98 -6.45 2.82
C ASP A 76 -9.22 -6.51 3.72
N THR A 77 -10.30 -7.10 3.24
CA THR A 77 -11.53 -7.27 4.03
C THR A 77 -12.06 -8.70 3.92
N HIS A 78 -12.51 -9.20 5.06
CA HIS A 78 -13.04 -10.57 5.15
C HIS A 78 -14.50 -10.72 4.73
N HIS A 79 -15.21 -9.62 4.38
CA HIS A 79 -16.62 -9.68 4.05
C HIS A 79 -16.99 -8.75 2.89
N LYS A 80 -17.44 -7.53 3.18
CA LYS A 80 -17.93 -6.56 2.18
C LYS A 80 -16.90 -5.45 1.96
N THR A 81 -17.08 -4.70 0.89
CA THR A 81 -16.12 -3.67 0.45
C THR A 81 -16.56 -2.24 0.72
N LYS A 82 -17.69 -2.02 1.41
CA LYS A 82 -18.24 -0.68 1.63
C LYS A 82 -17.32 0.24 2.43
N ASN A 83 -16.64 -0.29 3.45
CA ASN A 83 -15.66 0.48 4.21
C ASN A 83 -14.46 0.86 3.34
N ILE A 84 -14.06 0.00 2.39
CA ILE A 84 -13.03 0.32 1.39
C ILE A 84 -13.46 1.53 0.57
N ASP A 85 -14.67 1.50 -0.02
CA ASP A 85 -15.19 2.60 -0.83
C ASP A 85 -15.19 3.90 -0.05
N TYR A 86 -15.71 3.86 1.18
CA TYR A 86 -15.76 5.02 2.05
C TYR A 86 -14.37 5.59 2.38
N ILE A 87 -13.41 4.74 2.71
CA ILE A 87 -12.04 5.18 3.04
C ILE A 87 -11.33 5.73 1.80
N ILE A 88 -11.47 5.07 0.65
CA ILE A 88 -10.90 5.56 -0.61
C ILE A 88 -11.50 6.91 -0.99
N GLU A 89 -12.81 7.10 -0.85
CA GLU A 89 -13.49 8.38 -1.08
C GLU A 89 -12.97 9.44 -0.12
N ALA A 90 -12.96 9.17 1.18
CA ALA A 90 -12.49 10.09 2.21
C ALA A 90 -11.03 10.54 2.00
N ILE A 91 -10.15 9.63 1.58
CA ILE A 91 -8.76 9.94 1.24
C ILE A 91 -8.68 10.73 -0.07
N SER A 92 -9.48 10.35 -1.09
CA SER A 92 -9.47 10.98 -2.41
C SER A 92 -9.96 12.43 -2.37
N GLU A 93 -10.98 12.74 -1.56
CA GLU A 93 -11.44 14.11 -1.30
C GLU A 93 -10.34 14.99 -0.68
N ARG A 94 -9.38 14.38 0.01
CA ARG A 94 -8.26 15.04 0.68
C ARG A 94 -6.96 15.00 -0.12
N LYS A 95 -7.02 14.58 -1.38
CA LYS A 95 -5.85 14.39 -2.25
C LYS A 95 -4.98 15.65 -2.35
N GLU A 96 -5.58 16.82 -2.57
CA GLU A 96 -4.81 18.06 -2.70
C GLU A 96 -4.13 18.45 -1.38
N LYS A 97 -4.80 18.21 -0.23
CA LYS A 97 -4.18 18.45 1.08
C LYS A 97 -3.04 17.50 1.35
N LEU A 98 -3.19 16.22 1.05
CA LEU A 98 -2.12 15.22 1.20
C LEU A 98 -0.95 15.55 0.27
N LYS A 99 -1.21 15.96 -0.98
CA LYS A 99 -0.18 16.41 -1.91
C LYS A 99 0.60 17.60 -1.40
N GLU A 100 -0.07 18.57 -0.79
CA GLU A 100 0.59 19.69 -0.11
C GLU A 100 1.55 19.19 0.97
N LEU A 101 1.10 18.25 1.83
CA LEU A 101 1.94 17.66 2.87
C LEU A 101 3.14 16.89 2.28
N PHE A 102 2.93 16.18 1.16
CA PHE A 102 4.01 15.47 0.48
C PHE A 102 5.03 16.42 -0.14
N SER A 103 4.68 17.68 -0.43
CA SER A 103 5.61 18.67 -0.96
C SER A 103 6.60 19.23 0.08
N TYR A 104 6.32 19.07 1.36
CA TYR A 104 7.20 19.55 2.44
C TYR A 104 8.55 18.80 2.48
N PRO A 105 9.58 19.35 3.17
CA PRO A 105 10.80 18.60 3.46
C PRO A 105 10.49 17.26 4.13
N ILE A 106 11.27 16.23 3.85
CA ILE A 106 10.96 14.81 4.16
C ILE A 106 10.50 14.61 5.62
N HIS A 107 11.22 15.17 6.59
CA HIS A 107 10.89 15.01 8.01
C HIS A 107 9.53 15.64 8.39
N LEU A 108 9.17 16.76 7.77
CA LEU A 108 7.86 17.42 7.97
C LEU A 108 6.77 16.69 7.19
N ALA A 109 7.05 16.24 5.97
CA ALA A 109 6.10 15.50 5.16
C ALA A 109 5.60 14.24 5.88
N PHE A 110 6.49 13.43 6.41
CA PHE A 110 6.09 12.22 7.14
C PHE A 110 5.37 12.53 8.45
N HIS A 111 5.88 13.49 9.23
CA HIS A 111 5.24 13.87 10.48
C HIS A 111 3.81 14.40 10.26
N HIS A 112 3.64 15.34 9.34
CA HIS A 112 2.32 15.93 9.08
C HIS A 112 1.37 14.93 8.42
N THR A 113 1.86 14.07 7.52
CA THR A 113 1.04 13.01 6.93
C THR A 113 0.57 12.05 8.00
N HIS A 114 1.45 11.60 8.90
CA HIS A 114 1.10 10.74 10.03
C HIS A 114 0.01 11.36 10.90
N MET A 115 0.21 12.59 11.35
CA MET A 115 -0.78 13.28 12.18
C MET A 115 -2.10 13.51 11.47
N TYR A 116 -2.06 13.81 10.17
CA TYR A 116 -3.25 14.02 9.35
C TYR A 116 -4.07 12.73 9.17
N LEU A 117 -3.40 11.62 8.87
CA LEU A 117 -4.04 10.30 8.76
C LEU A 117 -4.63 9.86 10.10
N LEU A 118 -3.91 10.04 11.21
CA LEU A 118 -4.45 9.74 12.53
C LEU A 118 -5.66 10.60 12.85
N ALA A 119 -5.61 11.90 12.59
CA ALA A 119 -6.75 12.79 12.81
C ALA A 119 -7.97 12.37 12.00
N LEU A 120 -7.78 11.90 10.76
CA LEU A 120 -8.86 11.36 9.94
C LEU A 120 -9.43 10.07 10.53
N PHE A 121 -8.58 9.10 10.85
CA PHE A 121 -9.01 7.78 11.34
C PHE A 121 -9.59 7.81 12.76
N THR A 122 -9.24 8.82 13.56
CA THR A 122 -9.80 9.03 14.91
C THR A 122 -10.97 10.02 14.93
N ASP A 123 -11.39 10.55 13.80
CA ASP A 123 -12.57 11.40 13.68
C ASP A 123 -13.83 10.60 14.02
N GLU A 124 -14.68 11.16 14.90
CA GLU A 124 -15.88 10.45 15.41
C GLU A 124 -16.86 10.11 14.29
N LEU A 125 -17.01 10.97 13.27
CA LEU A 125 -17.89 10.71 12.14
C LEU A 125 -17.32 9.62 11.23
N PHE A 126 -16.00 9.61 11.04
CA PHE A 126 -15.31 8.57 10.29
C PHE A 126 -15.48 7.21 10.98
N ILE A 127 -15.19 7.11 12.28
CA ILE A 127 -15.36 5.88 13.06
C ILE A 127 -16.82 5.40 12.98
N LYS A 128 -17.78 6.28 13.26
CA LYS A 128 -19.20 5.94 13.22
C LYS A 128 -19.65 5.43 11.85
N LYS A 129 -19.07 5.96 10.78
CA LYS A 129 -19.38 5.53 9.41
C LYS A 129 -18.83 4.14 9.13
N CYS A 130 -17.58 3.87 9.51
CA CYS A 130 -16.96 2.56 9.35
C CYS A 130 -17.64 1.47 10.21
N ASP A 131 -18.14 1.80 11.38
CA ASP A 131 -18.79 0.84 12.29
C ASP A 131 -20.21 0.40 11.83
N GLN A 132 -20.80 1.11 10.84
CA GLN A 132 -22.19 0.83 10.41
C GLN A 132 -22.36 -0.52 9.69
N ASP A 133 -21.33 -0.99 9.01
CA ASP A 133 -21.44 -2.12 8.10
C ASP A 133 -20.89 -3.45 8.68
N ASP A 134 -20.49 -3.48 9.95
CA ASP A 134 -19.99 -4.68 10.68
C ASP A 134 -18.81 -5.38 9.95
N GLU A 135 -18.00 -4.60 9.24
CA GLU A 135 -16.85 -5.07 8.44
C GLU A 135 -15.56 -5.02 9.25
N GLU A 136 -14.67 -5.98 8.99
CA GLU A 136 -13.31 -6.03 9.52
C GLU A 136 -12.35 -5.74 8.36
N LEU A 137 -11.65 -4.59 8.41
CA LEU A 137 -10.79 -4.12 7.34
C LEU A 137 -9.36 -3.94 7.81
N ALA A 138 -8.42 -4.67 7.22
CA ALA A 138 -7.00 -4.36 7.31
C ALA A 138 -6.61 -3.28 6.30
N CYS A 139 -5.69 -2.41 6.70
CA CYS A 139 -5.21 -1.31 5.87
C CYS A 139 -3.71 -1.10 6.07
N LEU A 140 -2.98 -1.04 4.98
CA LEU A 140 -1.56 -0.70 4.99
C LEU A 140 -1.32 0.48 4.06
N ILE A 141 -0.69 1.52 4.59
CA ILE A 141 -0.33 2.74 3.87
C ILE A 141 1.18 2.84 3.81
N CYS A 142 1.73 3.11 2.63
CA CYS A 142 3.12 3.47 2.43
C CYS A 142 3.23 4.82 1.71
N LEU A 143 4.16 5.66 2.17
CA LEU A 143 4.59 6.87 1.48
C LEU A 143 6.10 6.83 1.31
N ARG A 144 6.58 6.64 0.08
CA ARG A 144 7.97 6.88 -0.24
C ARG A 144 8.13 8.34 -0.65
N LYS A 145 9.13 9.02 -0.10
CA LYS A 145 9.53 10.36 -0.51
C LYS A 145 11.05 10.47 -0.51
N GLY A 146 11.63 10.78 -1.68
CA GLY A 146 13.08 10.79 -1.84
C GLY A 146 13.69 9.42 -1.48
N GLU A 147 14.62 9.41 -0.55
CA GLU A 147 15.33 8.22 -0.09
C GLU A 147 14.75 7.63 1.21
N PHE A 148 13.46 7.87 1.50
CA PHE A 148 12.82 7.38 2.73
C PHE A 148 11.45 6.80 2.45
N LEU A 149 11.08 5.82 3.25
CA LEU A 149 9.77 5.16 3.25
C LEU A 149 9.15 5.27 4.63
N TYR A 150 7.95 5.83 4.67
CA TYR A 150 7.04 5.81 5.83
C TYR A 150 5.98 4.75 5.62
N TRP A 151 5.53 4.11 6.71
CA TRP A 151 4.36 3.22 6.70
C TRP A 151 3.47 3.42 7.92
N LEU A 152 2.17 3.12 7.74
CA LEU A 152 1.16 2.96 8.78
C LEU A 152 0.34 1.72 8.46
N SER A 153 0.17 0.82 9.41
CA SER A 153 -0.47 -0.48 9.22
C SER A 153 -1.44 -0.80 10.34
N VAL A 154 -2.64 -1.19 9.96
CA VAL A 154 -3.69 -1.78 10.79
C VAL A 154 -3.99 -3.16 10.22
N GLY A 155 -4.06 -4.19 11.05
CA GLY A 155 -4.33 -5.56 10.62
C GLY A 155 -3.10 -6.29 10.11
N ASP A 156 -3.29 -7.15 9.12
CA ASP A 156 -2.36 -8.20 8.73
C ASP A 156 -1.80 -8.10 7.31
N CYS A 157 -2.17 -7.07 6.54
CA CYS A 157 -1.39 -6.70 5.37
C CYS A 157 0.08 -6.49 5.74
N PHE A 158 0.98 -6.74 4.81
CA PHE A 158 2.42 -6.66 5.12
C PHE A 158 3.21 -5.86 4.08
N ALA A 159 4.30 -5.24 4.56
CA ALA A 159 5.24 -4.49 3.76
C ALA A 159 6.66 -5.03 3.89
N TYR A 160 7.36 -5.09 2.78
CA TYR A 160 8.77 -5.40 2.70
C TYR A 160 9.55 -4.26 2.07
N LEU A 161 10.75 -4.04 2.61
CA LEU A 161 11.80 -3.24 1.98
C LEU A 161 13.05 -4.11 1.92
N PHE A 162 13.55 -4.37 0.73
CA PHE A 162 14.78 -5.14 0.56
C PHE A 162 15.68 -4.52 -0.52
N HIS A 163 16.97 -4.72 -0.36
CA HIS A 163 17.99 -4.24 -1.26
C HIS A 163 18.51 -5.39 -2.13
N SER A 164 18.67 -5.16 -3.44
CA SER A 164 19.03 -6.21 -4.40
C SER A 164 20.29 -7.00 -4.04
N GLU A 165 21.29 -6.35 -3.47
CA GLU A 165 22.59 -6.99 -3.15
C GLU A 165 22.72 -7.42 -1.68
N LYS A 166 22.02 -6.74 -0.75
CA LYS A 166 22.25 -6.88 0.69
C LYS A 166 21.26 -7.82 1.40
N THR A 167 20.10 -8.06 0.81
CA THR A 167 19.04 -8.84 1.45
C THR A 167 19.19 -10.33 1.21
N LYS A 168 20.32 -10.92 1.62
CA LYS A 168 20.57 -12.36 1.48
C LYS A 168 19.78 -13.24 2.47
N ASN A 169 19.17 -12.66 3.50
CA ASN A 169 18.56 -13.40 4.63
C ASN A 169 17.09 -13.08 4.89
N GLY A 170 16.33 -12.55 3.91
CA GLY A 170 14.90 -12.32 4.05
C GLY A 170 14.48 -11.26 5.08
N LYS A 171 15.42 -10.50 5.63
CA LYS A 171 15.14 -9.47 6.65
C LYS A 171 14.72 -8.16 5.99
N GLY A 172 13.49 -8.10 5.49
CA GLY A 172 12.98 -6.88 4.85
C GLY A 172 11.63 -6.42 5.37
N ARG A 173 10.98 -7.22 6.23
CA ARG A 173 9.65 -6.91 6.72
C ARG A 173 9.64 -5.67 7.60
N LEU A 174 8.76 -4.71 7.29
CA LEU A 174 8.67 -3.42 7.97
C LEU A 174 7.68 -3.45 9.14
N ASN A 175 6.53 -4.06 8.94
CA ASN A 175 5.45 -4.12 9.92
C ASN A 175 5.28 -5.54 10.50
N LYS A 176 4.62 -5.62 11.66
CA LYS A 176 4.17 -6.89 12.22
C LYS A 176 2.72 -7.11 11.83
N ARG A 177 2.41 -8.29 11.29
CA ARG A 177 1.02 -8.71 11.12
C ARG A 177 0.33 -8.76 12.48
N LYS A 178 -0.87 -8.23 12.53
CA LYS A 178 -1.70 -8.26 13.73
C LYS A 178 -3.12 -8.62 13.33
N ASN A 179 -3.45 -9.87 13.50
CA ASN A 179 -4.79 -10.36 13.36
C ASN A 179 -5.62 -9.79 14.52
N TYR A 180 -6.91 -9.54 14.27
CA TYR A 180 -7.89 -8.98 15.23
C TYR A 180 -7.74 -7.49 15.54
N GLU A 181 -6.98 -6.74 14.76
CA GLU A 181 -6.91 -5.29 14.79
C GLU A 181 -7.43 -4.77 13.45
N TYR A 182 -8.59 -4.11 13.43
CA TYR A 182 -9.28 -3.73 12.19
C TYR A 182 -9.79 -2.28 12.23
N ILE A 183 -10.09 -1.73 11.05
CA ILE A 183 -10.95 -0.56 10.88
C ILE A 183 -12.37 -1.09 10.64
N GLY A 184 -13.39 -0.49 11.27
CA GLY A 184 -14.78 -0.97 11.21
C GLY A 184 -15.16 -1.72 12.48
N ARG A 185 -15.72 -2.92 12.39
CA ARG A 185 -16.08 -3.71 13.57
C ARG A 185 -14.92 -3.85 14.54
N LYS A 186 -15.12 -3.52 15.81
CA LYS A 186 -14.05 -3.42 16.81
C LYS A 186 -12.93 -2.46 16.39
N ASN A 187 -13.33 -1.34 15.82
CA ASN A 187 -12.43 -0.34 15.27
C ASN A 187 -11.34 0.05 16.28
N ILE A 188 -10.09 -0.20 15.94
CA ILE A 188 -8.96 0.11 16.83
C ILE A 188 -8.82 1.60 17.14
N PHE A 189 -9.28 2.48 16.25
CA PHE A 189 -9.24 3.92 16.46
C PHE A 189 -10.34 4.43 17.39
N ALA A 190 -11.38 3.62 17.65
CA ALA A 190 -12.37 3.90 18.69
C ALA A 190 -11.88 3.56 20.11
N ALA A 191 -10.78 2.84 20.24
CA ALA A 191 -10.20 2.51 21.53
C ALA A 191 -9.52 3.74 22.16
N ASN A 192 -9.48 3.78 23.50
CA ASN A 192 -8.76 4.83 24.25
C ASN A 192 -7.28 4.94 23.87
N THR A 193 -6.70 3.83 23.42
CA THR A 193 -5.32 3.76 22.90
C THR A 193 -5.34 2.96 21.61
N PRO A 194 -5.35 3.62 20.45
CA PRO A 194 -5.34 2.94 19.16
C PRO A 194 -4.10 2.05 18.99
N CYS A 195 -4.32 0.81 18.55
CA CYS A 195 -3.25 -0.16 18.29
C CYS A 195 -3.00 -0.24 16.78
N PHE A 196 -1.93 0.36 16.31
CA PHE A 196 -1.45 0.26 14.93
C PHE A 196 0.08 0.19 14.93
N THR A 197 0.67 -0.16 13.79
CA THR A 197 2.12 -0.05 13.61
C THR A 197 2.46 1.04 12.61
N SER A 198 3.49 1.81 12.89
CA SER A 198 4.01 2.80 11.96
C SER A 198 5.51 2.95 12.09
N GLY A 199 6.15 3.50 11.09
CA GLY A 199 7.58 3.76 11.15
C GLY A 199 8.09 4.46 9.92
N VAL A 200 9.39 4.76 9.96
CA VAL A 200 10.15 5.35 8.85
C VAL A 200 11.42 4.54 8.65
N ARG A 201 11.79 4.30 7.40
CA ARG A 201 13.04 3.62 7.03
C ARG A 201 13.74 4.40 5.91
N GLY A 202 15.06 4.62 6.06
CA GLY A 202 15.90 5.06 4.94
C GLY A 202 16.12 3.93 3.95
N LEU A 203 16.14 4.27 2.68
CA LEU A 203 16.55 3.38 1.60
C LEU A 203 18.08 3.23 1.62
N GLU A 204 18.57 2.07 1.26
CA GLU A 204 20.00 1.82 1.10
C GLU A 204 20.50 2.41 -0.22
N LYS A 205 21.80 2.66 -0.33
CA LYS A 205 22.42 3.10 -1.56
C LYS A 205 22.35 2.00 -2.63
N GLY A 206 21.85 2.32 -3.84
CA GLY A 206 21.62 1.39 -4.94
C GLY A 206 20.15 1.01 -5.11
N MET A 207 19.89 -0.18 -5.64
CA MET A 207 18.55 -0.65 -5.98
C MET A 207 17.81 -1.18 -4.75
N ASN A 208 16.71 -0.53 -4.41
CA ASN A 208 15.78 -0.93 -3.34
C ASN A 208 14.45 -1.37 -3.95
N HIS A 209 13.84 -2.40 -3.37
CA HIS A 209 12.53 -2.90 -3.73
C HIS A 209 11.58 -2.75 -2.56
N ILE A 210 10.42 -2.16 -2.83
CA ILE A 210 9.34 -1.99 -1.86
C ILE A 210 8.18 -2.85 -2.34
N VAL A 211 7.62 -3.67 -1.44
CA VAL A 211 6.50 -4.56 -1.74
C VAL A 211 5.48 -4.45 -0.62
N MET A 212 4.21 -4.33 -1.00
CA MET A 212 3.06 -4.41 -0.10
C MET A 212 2.16 -5.55 -0.57
N ALA A 213 1.57 -6.29 0.36
CA ALA A 213 0.65 -7.37 0.00
C ALA A 213 -0.40 -7.62 1.09
N THR A 214 -1.55 -8.16 0.68
CA THR A 214 -2.57 -8.74 1.56
C THR A 214 -2.15 -10.15 1.97
N ASP A 215 -2.77 -10.69 2.99
CA ASP A 215 -2.39 -11.99 3.54
C ASP A 215 -2.84 -13.18 2.70
N GLY A 216 -3.77 -12.99 1.77
CA GLY A 216 -4.17 -14.01 0.79
C GLY A 216 -3.00 -14.61 0.00
N ILE A 217 -1.87 -13.88 -0.14
CA ILE A 217 -0.62 -14.45 -0.69
C ILE A 217 -0.09 -15.61 0.16
N LEU A 218 -0.32 -15.58 1.48
CA LEU A 218 0.16 -16.58 2.43
C LEU A 218 -0.87 -17.69 2.68
N GLU A 219 -2.14 -17.46 2.34
CA GLU A 219 -3.26 -18.37 2.58
C GLU A 219 -3.47 -19.40 1.47
N CYS A 220 -2.43 -20.13 1.13
CA CYS A 220 -2.52 -21.23 0.19
C CYS A 220 -2.23 -22.60 0.86
N ASP A 221 -2.81 -23.66 0.33
CA ASP A 221 -2.82 -25.03 0.94
C ASP A 221 -1.42 -25.59 1.26
N LYS A 222 -0.38 -25.07 0.66
CA LYS A 222 1.00 -25.57 0.86
C LYS A 222 1.88 -24.68 1.73
N ARG A 223 1.36 -23.58 2.27
CA ARG A 223 2.08 -22.64 3.15
C ARG A 223 3.54 -22.38 2.75
N ARG A 224 3.80 -22.23 1.43
CA ARG A 224 5.17 -22.11 0.91
C ARG A 224 5.81 -20.74 1.15
N PHE A 225 5.01 -19.75 1.58
CA PHE A 225 5.48 -18.41 1.95
C PHE A 225 5.43 -18.16 3.46
N ASP A 226 5.44 -19.22 4.28
CA ASP A 226 5.45 -19.08 5.75
C ASP A 226 6.70 -18.35 6.27
N ASP A 227 7.76 -18.29 5.46
CA ASP A 227 8.95 -17.53 5.79
C ASP A 227 9.20 -16.40 4.77
N ASP A 228 9.61 -15.26 5.31
CA ASP A 228 9.95 -14.07 4.53
C ASP A 228 11.03 -14.32 3.46
N GLN A 229 11.90 -15.33 3.66
CA GLN A 229 12.99 -15.64 2.73
C GLN A 229 12.47 -16.25 1.43
N SER A 230 11.50 -17.16 1.55
CA SER A 230 10.89 -17.82 0.40
C SER A 230 10.17 -16.83 -0.51
N LEU A 231 9.41 -15.89 0.10
CA LEU A 231 8.73 -14.84 -0.66
C LEU A 231 9.72 -13.88 -1.33
N VAL A 232 10.70 -13.37 -0.59
CA VAL A 232 11.72 -12.45 -1.13
C VAL A 232 12.53 -13.10 -2.25
N LYS A 233 12.83 -14.39 -2.15
CA LYS A 233 13.56 -15.12 -3.21
C LYS A 233 12.79 -15.20 -4.52
N ILE A 234 11.46 -15.29 -4.48
CA ILE A 234 10.63 -15.32 -5.68
C ILE A 234 10.44 -13.92 -6.23
N LEU A 235 10.27 -12.93 -5.36
CA LEU A 235 10.12 -11.53 -5.74
C LEU A 235 11.38 -10.95 -6.41
N HIS A 236 12.53 -11.52 -6.15
CA HIS A 236 13.81 -10.97 -6.58
C HIS A 236 14.51 -11.86 -7.61
N ASP A 237 14.56 -11.40 -8.84
CA ASP A 237 15.39 -11.99 -9.90
C ASP A 237 16.49 -10.99 -10.35
N GLY A 238 17.66 -11.12 -9.73
CA GLY A 238 18.77 -10.19 -9.96
C GLY A 238 18.43 -8.76 -9.52
N ASN A 239 18.32 -7.81 -10.46
CA ASN A 239 18.00 -6.41 -10.19
C ASN A 239 16.52 -6.07 -10.46
N SER A 240 15.69 -7.05 -10.81
CA SER A 240 14.29 -6.81 -11.14
C SER A 240 13.34 -7.37 -10.08
N LEU A 241 12.27 -6.63 -9.82
CA LEU A 241 11.18 -7.06 -8.97
C LEU A 241 10.15 -7.83 -9.81
N GLN A 242 9.83 -9.05 -9.39
CA GLN A 242 8.91 -9.96 -10.08
C GLN A 242 7.72 -10.29 -9.18
N ILE A 243 6.55 -9.71 -9.44
CA ILE A 243 5.33 -10.00 -8.66
C ILE A 243 4.49 -11.13 -9.26
N GLU A 244 4.49 -11.28 -10.59
CA GLU A 244 3.69 -12.27 -11.30
C GLU A 244 3.99 -13.72 -10.89
N PRO A 245 5.26 -14.15 -10.68
CA PRO A 245 5.56 -15.50 -10.20
C PRO A 245 4.96 -15.81 -8.82
N VAL A 246 4.80 -14.80 -7.97
CA VAL A 246 4.16 -14.97 -6.66
C VAL A 246 2.69 -15.33 -6.83
N LEU A 247 1.95 -14.56 -7.62
CA LEU A 247 0.53 -14.80 -7.91
C LEU A 247 0.32 -16.10 -8.70
N THR A 248 1.22 -16.40 -9.64
CA THR A 248 1.19 -17.69 -10.37
C THR A 248 1.27 -18.87 -9.40
N ASN A 249 2.11 -18.78 -8.38
CA ASN A 249 2.19 -19.79 -7.35
C ASN A 249 0.90 -19.85 -6.50
N VAL A 250 0.32 -18.69 -6.11
CA VAL A 250 -0.95 -18.65 -5.36
C VAL A 250 -2.07 -19.35 -6.16
N LEU A 251 -2.20 -19.02 -7.44
CA LEU A 251 -3.17 -19.66 -8.35
C LEU A 251 -2.93 -21.18 -8.46
N GLN A 252 -1.68 -21.61 -8.71
CA GLN A 252 -1.33 -23.03 -8.84
C GLN A 252 -1.57 -23.84 -7.55
N TRP A 253 -1.46 -23.19 -6.40
CA TRP A 253 -1.69 -23.80 -5.10
C TRP A 253 -3.13 -23.63 -4.61
N LYS A 254 -4.01 -23.16 -5.47
CA LYS A 254 -5.44 -22.95 -5.18
C LYS A 254 -5.62 -22.06 -3.94
N GLY A 255 -5.00 -20.88 -3.95
CA GLY A 255 -5.22 -19.88 -2.90
C GLY A 255 -6.72 -19.68 -2.68
N ARG A 256 -7.15 -19.68 -1.43
CA ARG A 256 -8.58 -19.60 -1.10
C ARG A 256 -9.11 -18.19 -1.17
N ASP A 257 -8.31 -17.26 -0.67
CA ASP A 257 -8.67 -15.85 -0.53
C ASP A 257 -8.17 -15.00 -1.69
N CYS A 258 -8.73 -13.79 -1.81
CA CYS A 258 -8.15 -12.74 -2.66
C CYS A 258 -6.70 -12.49 -2.23
N ALA A 259 -5.85 -12.21 -3.20
CA ALA A 259 -4.45 -11.91 -2.94
C ALA A 259 -4.00 -10.74 -3.80
N THR A 260 -3.59 -9.67 -3.16
CA THR A 260 -3.10 -8.45 -3.82
C THR A 260 -1.66 -8.18 -3.47
N ILE A 261 -0.87 -7.83 -4.45
CA ILE A 261 0.54 -7.46 -4.29
C ILE A 261 0.87 -6.23 -5.12
N ILE A 262 1.56 -5.29 -4.51
CA ILE A 262 2.11 -4.12 -5.18
C ILE A 262 3.60 -4.06 -4.93
N GLY A 263 4.35 -3.76 -5.99
CA GLY A 263 5.78 -3.59 -5.86
C GLY A 263 6.34 -2.50 -6.76
N TRP A 264 7.40 -1.84 -6.30
CA TRP A 264 8.18 -0.90 -7.10
C TRP A 264 9.63 -0.86 -6.65
N SER A 265 10.46 -0.34 -7.54
CA SER A 265 11.91 -0.30 -7.34
C SER A 265 12.41 1.14 -7.38
N ILE A 266 13.32 1.48 -6.49
CA ILE A 266 13.97 2.79 -6.40
C ILE A 266 15.48 2.60 -6.45
N ASP A 267 16.12 3.18 -7.47
CA ASP A 267 17.56 3.28 -7.54
C ASP A 267 18.01 4.62 -6.94
N THR A 268 18.66 4.57 -5.78
CA THR A 268 19.14 5.77 -5.09
C THR A 268 20.48 6.28 -5.62
N ASP A 269 21.17 5.54 -6.48
CA ASP A 269 22.38 6.00 -7.16
C ASP A 269 22.06 6.86 -8.39
N ASN A 270 20.93 6.62 -9.05
CA ASN A 270 20.43 7.42 -10.15
C ASN A 270 19.66 8.65 -9.63
N LYS A 271 20.38 9.61 -9.06
CA LYS A 271 19.81 10.94 -8.84
C LYS A 271 19.51 11.55 -10.20
N GLN A 272 18.27 11.42 -10.70
CA GLN A 272 17.81 12.35 -11.72
C GLN A 272 17.92 13.73 -11.08
N CYS A 273 18.91 14.50 -11.56
CA CYS A 273 19.11 15.88 -11.13
C CYS A 273 17.82 16.64 -11.38
N ALA A 274 17.05 16.86 -10.33
CA ALA A 274 16.06 17.92 -10.31
C ALA A 274 16.87 19.23 -10.18
N ASN A 275 17.15 19.87 -11.34
CA ASN A 275 17.60 21.25 -11.41
C ASN A 275 16.44 22.20 -11.12
#